data_77872fdf869cc689b848779a727f8eb8
#
_entry.id   77872fdf869cc689b848779a727f8eb8
#
_cell.length_a   1.000
_cell.length_b   1.000
_cell.length_c   1.000
_cell.angle_alpha   90.00
_cell.angle_beta   90.00
_cell.angle_gamma   90.00
#
_symmetry.space_group_name_H-M   'P 1'
#
loop_
_entity.id
_entity.type
_entity.pdbx_description
1 polymer ?
#
loop_
_entity_poly.entity_id
_entity_poly.type
_entity_poly.pdbx_seq_one_letter_code
_entity_poly.pdbx_strand_id
1 'polypeptide(L)'
;MSELQSRVLVATEAIMICAPLTVLLLVREIPAQIRQLTMTPAPETLGIFVSGLFMLAALLCLWRMVVAFTVHGGAALRRVSVHAWAIAALAAALSLRTAFHFMPAAVTQRSWLNEFAWGLPFIVPLLHLSLERWLRRARRPTMPRRHVSRTTD
;
A
#
# COMPACT_ATOMS: atom_id res chain seq x y z
N MET A 1 12.80 -17.96 4.74
CA MET A 1 11.34 -18.17 4.76
C MET A 1 10.91 -18.90 3.51
N SER A 2 10.02 -19.89 3.64
CA SER A 2 9.36 -20.51 2.48
C SER A 2 8.38 -19.52 1.85
N GLU A 3 8.05 -19.71 0.55
CA GLU A 3 7.08 -18.85 -0.12
C GLU A 3 5.70 -18.89 0.54
N LEU A 4 5.32 -20.05 1.07
CA LEU A 4 4.05 -20.22 1.80
C LEU A 4 4.03 -19.38 3.08
N GLN A 5 5.10 -19.38 3.85
CA GLN A 5 5.20 -18.57 5.08
C GLN A 5 5.08 -17.07 4.77
N SER A 6 5.75 -16.61 3.70
CA SER A 6 5.64 -15.20 3.29
C SER A 6 4.23 -14.83 2.84
N ARG A 7 3.53 -15.71 2.11
CA ARG A 7 2.14 -15.48 1.71
C ARG A 7 1.19 -15.41 2.91
N VAL A 8 1.34 -16.32 3.86
CA VAL A 8 0.53 -16.32 5.09
C VAL A 8 0.78 -15.05 5.89
N LEU A 9 2.04 -14.65 6.05
CA LEU A 9 2.40 -13.44 6.79
C LEU A 9 1.80 -12.19 6.14
N VAL A 10 1.96 -12.00 4.83
CA VAL A 10 1.37 -10.86 4.11
C VAL A 10 -0.16 -10.86 4.19
N ALA A 11 -0.80 -12.03 4.09
CA ALA A 11 -2.26 -12.13 4.25
C ALA A 11 -2.69 -11.72 5.65
N THR A 12 -1.99 -12.16 6.68
CA THR A 12 -2.27 -11.81 8.07
C THR A 12 -2.08 -10.31 8.31
N GLU A 13 -0.96 -9.75 7.86
CA GLU A 13 -0.70 -8.30 7.94
C GLU A 13 -1.82 -7.50 7.26
N ALA A 14 -2.22 -7.91 6.05
CA ALA A 14 -3.27 -7.22 5.31
C ALA A 14 -4.63 -7.29 6.03
N ILE A 15 -5.02 -8.45 6.56
CA ILE A 15 -6.27 -8.60 7.30
C ILE A 15 -6.23 -7.79 8.59
N MET A 16 -5.15 -7.85 9.35
CA MET A 16 -5.05 -7.17 10.63
C MET A 16 -4.90 -5.65 10.52
N ILE A 17 -4.34 -5.16 9.42
CA ILE A 17 -3.99 -3.75 9.24
C ILE A 17 -4.90 -3.10 8.20
N CYS A 18 -4.94 -3.64 6.97
CA CYS A 18 -5.66 -2.99 5.87
C CYS A 18 -7.17 -3.13 5.99
N ALA A 19 -7.69 -4.23 6.55
CA ALA A 19 -9.14 -4.38 6.69
C ALA A 19 -9.74 -3.37 7.68
N PRO A 20 -9.24 -3.20 8.92
CA PRO A 20 -9.73 -2.16 9.82
C PRO A 20 -9.61 -0.75 9.23
N LEU A 21 -8.50 -0.46 8.54
CA LEU A 21 -8.31 0.84 7.89
C LEU A 21 -9.32 1.07 6.77
N THR A 22 -9.61 0.04 5.97
CA THR A 22 -10.62 0.12 4.91
C THR A 22 -12.01 0.40 5.50
N VAL A 23 -12.38 -0.30 6.55
CA VAL A 23 -13.66 -0.10 7.26
C VAL A 23 -13.73 1.32 7.84
N LEU A 24 -12.67 1.77 8.51
CA LEU A 24 -12.60 3.12 9.09
C LEU A 24 -12.79 4.19 8.03
N LEU A 25 -12.09 4.09 6.91
CA LEU A 25 -12.23 5.04 5.80
C LEU A 25 -13.64 5.05 5.20
N LEU A 26 -14.20 3.88 4.91
CA LEU A 26 -15.50 3.77 4.24
C LEU A 26 -16.67 4.14 5.16
N VAL A 27 -16.65 3.76 6.43
CA VAL A 27 -17.79 3.90 7.34
C VAL A 27 -17.74 5.22 8.10
N ARG A 28 -16.57 5.73 8.41
CA ARG A 28 -16.42 6.93 9.24
C ARG A 28 -15.89 8.13 8.47
N GLU A 29 -14.71 8.00 7.88
CA GLU A 29 -13.98 9.16 7.36
C GLU A 29 -14.63 9.74 6.10
N ILE A 30 -14.92 8.94 5.09
CA ILE A 30 -15.53 9.41 3.84
C ILE A 30 -16.92 10.01 4.08
N PRO A 31 -17.86 9.37 4.81
CA PRO A 31 -19.16 9.99 5.13
C PRO A 31 -19.04 11.28 5.93
N ALA A 32 -18.09 11.37 6.87
CA ALA A 32 -17.85 12.59 7.63
C ALA A 32 -17.35 13.73 6.73
N GLN A 33 -16.42 13.44 5.81
CA GLN A 33 -15.89 14.39 4.85
C GLN A 33 -16.96 14.86 3.85
N ILE A 34 -17.81 13.95 3.36
CA ILE A 34 -18.96 14.32 2.50
C ILE A 34 -19.89 15.28 3.24
N ARG A 35 -20.24 14.97 4.49
CA ARG A 35 -21.08 15.84 5.31
C ARG A 35 -20.44 17.22 5.51
N GLN A 36 -19.16 17.26 5.82
CA GLN A 36 -18.43 18.50 6.00
C GLN A 36 -18.38 19.34 4.71
N LEU A 37 -18.16 18.69 3.57
CA LEU A 37 -18.15 19.34 2.26
C LEU A 37 -19.52 19.94 1.89
N THR A 38 -20.63 19.28 2.28
CA THR A 38 -21.99 19.78 2.04
C THR A 38 -22.38 20.92 2.96
N MET A 39 -21.87 20.95 4.19
CA MET A 39 -22.19 21.99 5.18
C MET A 39 -21.32 23.24 5.03
N THR A 40 -20.06 23.07 4.73
CA THR A 40 -19.07 24.15 4.60
C THR A 40 -18.21 23.92 3.36
N PRO A 41 -18.71 24.29 2.18
CA PRO A 41 -17.93 24.15 0.95
C PRO A 41 -16.80 25.18 0.94
N ALA A 42 -15.63 24.74 1.41
CA ALA A 42 -14.40 25.51 1.40
C ALA A 42 -13.33 24.75 0.61
N PRO A 43 -12.34 25.43 0.01
CA PRO A 43 -11.26 24.77 -0.74
C PRO A 43 -10.47 23.79 0.13
N GLU A 44 -10.37 24.06 1.43
CA GLU A 44 -9.70 23.18 2.40
C GLU A 44 -10.47 21.86 2.60
N THR A 45 -11.80 21.91 2.71
CA THR A 45 -12.63 20.72 2.85
C THR A 45 -12.61 19.86 1.60
N LEU A 46 -12.55 20.48 0.43
CA LEU A 46 -12.36 19.78 -0.84
C LEU A 46 -11.00 19.07 -0.88
N GLY A 47 -9.93 19.73 -0.43
CA GLY A 47 -8.60 19.14 -0.34
C GLY A 47 -8.55 17.91 0.56
N ILE A 48 -9.20 17.96 1.72
CA ILE A 48 -9.31 16.83 2.66
C ILE A 48 -10.08 15.68 2.00
N PHE A 49 -11.19 15.95 1.34
CA PHE A 49 -12.00 14.94 0.65
C PHE A 49 -11.22 14.25 -0.49
N VAL A 50 -10.54 15.01 -1.33
CA VAL A 50 -9.69 14.48 -2.40
C VAL A 50 -8.56 13.60 -1.83
N SER A 51 -7.96 14.03 -0.71
CA SER A 51 -6.94 13.23 0.00
C SER A 51 -7.50 11.91 0.51
N GLY A 52 -8.71 11.89 1.08
CA GLY A 52 -9.40 10.68 1.52
C GLY A 52 -9.69 9.71 0.37
N LEU A 53 -10.17 10.23 -0.77
CA LEU A 53 -10.38 9.40 -1.97
C LEU A 53 -9.06 8.84 -2.53
N PHE A 54 -8.00 9.63 -2.51
CA PHE A 54 -6.68 9.16 -2.92
C PHE A 54 -6.17 8.04 -2.01
N MET A 55 -6.35 8.17 -0.70
CA MET A 55 -5.99 7.13 0.27
C MET A 55 -6.79 5.84 0.03
N LEU A 56 -8.09 5.96 -0.25
CA LEU A 56 -8.93 4.80 -0.60
C LEU A 56 -8.44 4.11 -1.88
N ALA A 57 -8.12 4.88 -2.91
CA ALA A 57 -7.56 4.32 -4.15
C ALA A 57 -6.23 3.59 -3.92
N ALA A 58 -5.36 4.16 -3.09
CA ALA A 58 -4.09 3.52 -2.71
C ALA A 58 -4.31 2.20 -1.95
N LEU A 59 -5.28 2.19 -1.05
CA LEU A 59 -5.64 1.00 -0.29
C LEU A 59 -6.21 -0.11 -1.17
N LEU A 60 -7.05 0.25 -2.16
CA LEU A 60 -7.54 -0.70 -3.17
C LEU A 60 -6.39 -1.26 -4.03
N CYS A 61 -5.42 -0.43 -4.42
CA CYS A 61 -4.21 -0.88 -5.09
C CYS A 61 -3.42 -1.87 -4.23
N LEU A 62 -3.27 -1.59 -2.94
CA LEU A 62 -2.59 -2.47 -2.00
C LEU A 62 -3.33 -3.80 -1.84
N TRP A 63 -4.66 -3.78 -1.67
CA TRP A 63 -5.48 -4.99 -1.63
C TRP A 63 -5.29 -5.84 -2.89
N ARG A 64 -5.31 -5.23 -4.05
CA ARG A 64 -5.03 -5.93 -5.32
C ARG A 64 -3.66 -6.59 -5.33
N MET A 65 -2.63 -5.93 -4.82
CA MET A 65 -1.28 -6.49 -4.71
C MET A 65 -1.23 -7.66 -3.72
N VAL A 66 -1.86 -7.52 -2.56
CA VAL A 66 -1.96 -8.57 -1.53
C VAL A 66 -2.65 -9.81 -2.10
N VAL A 67 -3.82 -9.65 -2.71
CA VAL A 67 -4.56 -10.75 -3.33
C VAL A 67 -3.74 -11.42 -4.44
N ALA A 68 -3.12 -10.63 -5.32
CA ALA A 68 -2.26 -11.17 -6.37
C ALA A 68 -1.10 -11.99 -5.80
N PHE A 69 -0.48 -11.53 -4.73
CA PHE A 69 0.62 -12.23 -4.08
C PHE A 69 0.18 -13.48 -3.34
N THR A 70 -0.89 -13.41 -2.56
CA THR A 70 -1.37 -14.54 -1.75
C THR A 70 -1.89 -15.69 -2.63
N VAL A 71 -2.61 -15.37 -3.70
CA VAL A 71 -3.20 -16.38 -4.60
C VAL A 71 -2.18 -16.93 -5.60
N HIS A 72 -1.44 -16.05 -6.29
CA HIS A 72 -0.59 -16.43 -7.40
C HIS A 72 0.92 -16.34 -7.09
N GLY A 73 1.29 -15.89 -5.89
CA GLY A 73 2.67 -15.77 -5.44
C GLY A 73 3.46 -14.60 -6.06
N GLY A 74 4.76 -14.62 -5.80
CA GLY A 74 5.64 -13.52 -6.18
C GLY A 74 5.75 -13.24 -7.67
N ALA A 75 5.43 -14.21 -8.53
CA ALA A 75 5.39 -13.98 -9.97
C ALA A 75 4.28 -13.01 -10.38
N ALA A 76 3.17 -12.99 -9.65
CA ALA A 76 2.04 -12.10 -9.91
C ALA A 76 2.37 -10.63 -9.58
N LEU A 77 3.22 -10.36 -8.59
CA LEU A 77 3.65 -9.00 -8.27
C LEU A 77 4.37 -8.30 -9.43
N ARG A 78 4.98 -9.07 -10.33
CA ARG A 78 5.62 -8.52 -11.53
C ARG A 78 4.63 -8.08 -12.59
N ARG A 79 3.41 -8.65 -12.58
CA ARG A 79 2.33 -8.30 -13.50
C ARG A 79 1.49 -7.13 -13.00
N VAL A 80 1.63 -6.76 -11.72
CA VAL A 80 0.98 -5.57 -11.18
C VAL A 80 1.56 -4.33 -11.85
N SER A 81 0.67 -3.45 -12.31
CA SER A 81 1.03 -2.24 -13.03
C SER A 81 1.94 -1.33 -12.19
N VAL A 82 2.86 -0.63 -12.85
CA VAL A 82 3.73 0.36 -12.20
C VAL A 82 2.90 1.47 -11.55
N HIS A 83 1.77 1.84 -12.15
CA HIS A 83 0.87 2.85 -11.60
C HIS A 83 0.31 2.45 -10.23
N ALA A 84 -0.09 1.18 -10.02
CA ALA A 84 -0.57 0.73 -8.71
C ALA A 84 0.52 0.84 -7.64
N TRP A 85 1.77 0.50 -7.99
CA TRP A 85 2.92 0.69 -7.11
C TRP A 85 3.19 2.16 -6.81
N ALA A 86 3.12 3.03 -7.83
CA ALA A 86 3.35 4.47 -7.68
C ALA A 86 2.28 5.11 -6.79
N ILE A 87 1.00 4.77 -7.00
CA ILE A 87 -0.12 5.27 -6.17
C ILE A 87 0.07 4.85 -4.71
N ALA A 88 0.36 3.56 -4.45
CA ALA A 88 0.58 3.08 -3.10
C ALA A 88 1.81 3.71 -2.44
N ALA A 89 2.92 3.87 -3.16
CA ALA A 89 4.14 4.50 -2.66
C ALA A 89 3.93 5.99 -2.37
N LEU A 90 3.22 6.71 -3.24
CA LEU A 90 2.89 8.12 -3.03
C LEU A 90 2.00 8.31 -1.81
N ALA A 91 0.97 7.46 -1.64
CA ALA A 91 0.12 7.50 -0.46
C ALA A 91 0.91 7.20 0.83
N ALA A 92 1.83 6.24 0.79
CA ALA A 92 2.72 5.95 1.91
C ALA A 92 3.60 7.17 2.27
N ALA A 93 4.17 7.83 1.28
CA ALA A 93 4.99 9.02 1.48
C ALA A 93 4.17 10.19 2.05
N LEU A 94 2.94 10.39 1.56
CA LEU A 94 2.03 11.41 2.07
C LEU A 94 1.59 11.12 3.49
N SER A 95 1.25 9.86 3.81
CA SER A 95 0.90 9.43 5.16
C SER A 95 2.05 9.65 6.13
N LEU A 96 3.26 9.31 5.71
CA LEU A 96 4.46 9.52 6.52
C LEU A 96 4.74 11.00 6.76
N ARG A 97 4.66 11.82 5.72
CA ARG A 97 4.80 13.29 5.84
C ARG A 97 3.78 13.87 6.82
N THR A 98 2.52 13.45 6.71
CA THR A 98 1.44 13.93 7.57
C THR A 98 1.67 13.52 9.02
N ALA A 99 2.08 12.27 9.25
CA ALA A 99 2.42 11.78 10.57
C ALA A 99 3.55 12.61 11.20
N PHE A 100 4.63 12.87 10.47
CA PHE A 100 5.73 13.70 10.98
C PHE A 100 5.31 15.14 11.26
N HIS A 101 4.41 15.69 10.46
CA HIS A 101 3.94 17.07 10.65
C HIS A 101 3.06 17.22 11.90
N PHE A 102 2.23 16.23 12.20
CA PHE A 102 1.29 16.24 13.33
C PHE A 102 1.78 15.48 14.58
N MET A 103 2.92 14.80 14.52
CA MET A 103 3.47 14.04 15.64
C MET A 103 3.63 14.88 16.93
N PRO A 104 4.07 16.17 16.89
CA PRO A 104 4.17 16.97 18.11
C PRO A 104 2.83 17.19 18.83
N ALA A 105 1.73 17.31 18.06
CA ALA A 105 0.39 17.50 18.62
C ALA A 105 -0.27 16.17 19.05
N ALA A 106 0.05 15.06 18.40
CA ALA A 106 -0.51 13.75 18.69
C ALA A 106 0.05 13.13 19.98
N VAL A 107 1.25 13.54 20.42
CA VAL A 107 1.85 13.06 21.68
C VAL A 107 1.02 13.50 22.89
N THR A 108 0.27 14.59 22.80
CA THR A 108 -0.63 15.09 23.86
C THR A 108 -2.03 14.45 23.84
N GLN A 109 -2.46 13.95 22.68
CA GLN A 109 -3.74 13.23 22.51
C GLN A 109 -3.45 11.81 22.02
N ARG A 110 -3.09 10.92 22.92
CA ARG A 110 -2.82 9.49 22.67
C ARG A 110 -4.04 8.74 22.11
N SER A 111 -4.42 9.00 20.87
CA SER A 111 -5.40 8.21 20.16
C SER A 111 -4.69 7.40 19.07
N TRP A 112 -4.42 6.12 19.32
CA TRP A 112 -3.94 5.17 18.32
C TRP A 112 -4.85 5.12 17.09
N LEU A 113 -6.15 5.44 17.22
CA LEU A 113 -7.11 5.61 16.14
C LEU A 113 -6.68 6.72 15.17
N ASN A 114 -6.02 7.75 15.67
CA ASN A 114 -5.51 8.83 14.82
C ASN A 114 -4.38 8.35 13.90
N GLU A 115 -3.49 7.51 14.38
CA GLU A 115 -2.41 6.92 13.58
C GLU A 115 -2.96 6.00 12.48
N PHE A 116 -4.01 5.23 12.80
CA PHE A 116 -4.74 4.43 11.80
C PHE A 116 -5.43 5.30 10.76
N ALA A 117 -6.06 6.40 11.15
CA ALA A 117 -6.72 7.32 10.23
C ALA A 117 -5.74 7.95 9.21
N TRP A 118 -4.49 8.13 9.58
CA TRP A 118 -3.45 8.63 8.70
C TRP A 118 -2.84 7.57 7.77
N GLY A 119 -3.28 6.33 7.87
CA GLY A 119 -2.87 5.25 7.00
C GLY A 119 -1.44 4.74 7.22
N LEU A 120 -0.75 5.15 8.29
CA LEU A 120 0.59 4.68 8.64
C LEU A 120 0.72 3.15 8.62
N PRO A 121 -0.23 2.39 9.21
CA PRO A 121 -0.09 0.94 9.29
C PRO A 121 -0.05 0.23 7.93
N PHE A 122 -0.65 0.78 6.87
CA PHE A 122 -0.64 0.13 5.56
C PHE A 122 0.75 0.13 4.90
N ILE A 123 1.68 0.96 5.41
CA ILE A 123 3.08 0.98 4.94
C ILE A 123 3.75 -0.37 5.18
N VAL A 124 3.40 -1.08 6.25
CA VAL A 124 4.01 -2.38 6.61
C VAL A 124 3.80 -3.43 5.52
N PRO A 125 2.57 -3.76 5.08
CA PRO A 125 2.35 -4.69 3.97
C PRO A 125 2.98 -4.21 2.66
N LEU A 126 2.98 -2.90 2.40
CA LEU A 126 3.59 -2.35 1.20
C LEU A 126 5.11 -2.56 1.18
N LEU A 127 5.78 -2.32 2.31
CA LEU A 127 7.22 -2.59 2.44
C LEU A 127 7.53 -4.07 2.28
N HIS A 128 6.74 -4.95 2.91
CA HIS A 128 6.91 -6.40 2.79
C HIS A 128 6.78 -6.86 1.33
N LEU A 129 5.73 -6.44 0.62
CA LEU A 129 5.52 -6.75 -0.80
C LEU A 129 6.65 -6.19 -1.68
N SER A 130 7.16 -5.00 -1.36
CA SER A 130 8.27 -4.37 -2.07
C SER A 130 9.56 -5.17 -1.89
N LEU A 131 9.85 -5.60 -0.66
CA LEU A 131 11.00 -6.43 -0.33
C LEU A 131 10.93 -7.79 -1.04
N GLU A 132 9.78 -8.46 -1.02
CA GLU A 132 9.56 -9.71 -1.75
C GLU A 132 9.79 -9.55 -3.26
N ARG A 133 9.29 -8.47 -3.84
CA ARG A 133 9.51 -8.16 -5.26
C ARG A 133 10.99 -7.96 -5.57
N TRP A 134 11.72 -7.26 -4.69
CA TRP A 134 13.15 -6.98 -4.85
C TRP A 134 14.01 -8.24 -4.70
N LEU A 135 13.79 -9.04 -3.65
CA LEU A 135 14.52 -10.28 -3.40
C LEU A 135 14.38 -11.28 -4.56
N ARG A 136 13.19 -11.34 -5.16
CA ARG A 136 12.94 -12.22 -6.32
C ARG A 136 13.55 -11.70 -7.62
N ARG A 137 13.84 -10.41 -7.73
CA ARG A 137 14.63 -9.85 -8.84
C ARG A 137 16.10 -10.25 -8.71
N ALA A 138 16.64 -10.15 -7.50
CA ALA A 138 18.04 -10.46 -7.21
C ALA A 138 18.39 -11.96 -7.40
N ARG A 139 17.40 -12.84 -7.20
CA ARG A 139 17.57 -14.30 -7.35
C ARG A 139 17.46 -14.83 -8.79
N ARG A 140 17.33 -13.98 -9.81
CA ARG A 140 17.38 -14.46 -11.19
C ARG A 140 18.81 -14.96 -11.48
N PRO A 141 19.01 -16.28 -11.75
CA PRO A 141 20.27 -16.72 -12.29
C PRO A 141 20.48 -16.01 -13.64
N THR A 142 21.61 -15.34 -13.78
CA THR A 142 22.10 -14.91 -15.08
C THR A 142 22.23 -16.18 -15.91
N MET A 143 21.24 -16.45 -16.79
CA MET A 143 21.40 -17.55 -17.73
C MET A 143 22.67 -17.28 -18.54
N PRO A 144 23.63 -18.23 -18.53
CA PRO A 144 24.79 -18.08 -19.37
C PRO A 144 24.27 -17.94 -20.83
N ARG A 145 24.68 -16.87 -21.50
CA ARG A 145 24.43 -16.69 -22.93
C ARG A 145 24.84 -18.00 -23.61
N ARG A 146 23.89 -18.81 -24.08
CA ARG A 146 24.18 -19.90 -24.98
C ARG A 146 24.88 -19.26 -26.19
N HIS A 147 26.18 -19.46 -26.27
CA HIS A 147 26.93 -19.29 -27.51
C HIS A 147 26.24 -20.23 -28.52
N VAL A 148 25.42 -19.67 -29.38
CA VAL A 148 25.00 -20.35 -30.58
C VAL A 148 26.23 -20.40 -31.43
N SER A 149 27.00 -21.52 -31.30
CA SER A 149 28.02 -21.87 -32.27
C SER A 149 27.31 -22.09 -33.60
N ARG A 150 27.36 -21.07 -34.46
CA ARG A 150 27.03 -21.19 -35.85
C ARG A 150 28.07 -22.13 -36.46
N THR A 151 27.73 -23.42 -36.54
CA THR A 151 28.42 -24.32 -37.49
C THR A 151 28.01 -23.88 -38.87
N THR A 152 28.93 -23.19 -39.55
CA THR A 152 28.92 -22.98 -41.02
C THR A 152 29.48 -24.29 -41.62
N ASP A 153 28.61 -25.10 -42.18
CA ASP A 153 28.93 -26.10 -43.19
C ASP A 153 28.73 -25.46 -44.59
#